data_a463f901bb4d2f41d3e521b0b4f48f16
#
_entry.id   a463f901bb4d2f41d3e521b0b4f48f16
#
_cell.length_a   1.000
_cell.length_b   1.000
_cell.length_c   1.000
_cell.angle_alpha   90.00
_cell.angle_beta   90.00
_cell.angle_gamma   90.00
#
_symmetry.space_group_name_H-M   'P 1'
#
loop_
_entity.id
_entity.type
_entity.pdbx_description
1 polymer ?
#
loop_
_entity_poly.entity_id
_entity_poly.type
_entity_poly.pdbx_seq_one_letter_code
_entity_poly.pdbx_strand_id
1 'polypeptide(L)'
;MRALRRLVGLEDRGANDARDTATVRRIARELDALPPAEARFLAAFAYVLARVARADLEISREETEQMLKLVREYSTLSEAQALLVVQMAKTQATALAGTENYLVTRQFKEMSNRAQRIDLLRCLFAVAAADNNISVVENNEITQIGEELGFDSREIAAVRAAYRDQLSVLKDVPE
;
A
#
# COMPACT_ATOMS: atom_id res chain seq x y z
N MET A 1 -19.76 9.29 -7.92
CA MET A 1 -19.27 10.51 -7.25
C MET A 1 -19.46 10.51 -5.73
N ARG A 2 -20.62 10.13 -5.15
CA ARG A 2 -20.82 10.13 -3.68
C ARG A 2 -20.07 9.03 -2.91
N ALA A 3 -19.80 7.89 -3.52
CA ALA A 3 -19.12 6.76 -2.88
C ALA A 3 -17.62 7.00 -2.63
N LEU A 4 -16.92 7.66 -3.57
CA LEU A 4 -15.48 8.00 -3.42
C LEU A 4 -15.26 9.07 -2.34
N ARG A 5 -16.18 10.03 -2.18
CA ARG A 5 -16.10 11.05 -1.12
C ARG A 5 -16.22 10.46 0.29
N ARG A 6 -16.98 9.36 0.45
CA ARG A 6 -17.08 8.63 1.73
C ARG A 6 -15.84 7.81 2.06
N LEU A 7 -15.16 7.29 1.01
CA LEU A 7 -13.94 6.49 1.19
C LEU A 7 -12.73 7.34 1.64
N VAL A 8 -12.73 8.63 1.34
CA VAL A 8 -11.60 9.56 1.59
C VAL A 8 -11.79 10.42 2.86
N GLY A 9 -12.89 10.26 3.62
CA GLY A 9 -13.04 10.85 4.96
C GLY A 9 -12.92 12.39 5.02
N LEU A 10 -13.44 13.14 4.04
CA LEU A 10 -13.38 14.60 3.98
C LEU A 10 -14.45 15.24 4.85
N GLU A 11 -14.22 15.30 6.16
CA GLU A 11 -14.86 16.28 7.03
C GLU A 11 -13.84 16.92 7.99
N ASP A 12 -13.61 18.19 7.73
CA ASP A 12 -13.05 19.29 8.56
C ASP A 12 -11.81 19.08 9.45
N ARG A 13 -10.66 19.72 9.01
CA ARG A 13 -9.73 20.45 9.89
C ARG A 13 -8.76 21.31 9.07
N GLY A 14 -8.62 22.61 9.47
CA GLY A 14 -8.10 23.69 8.65
C GLY A 14 -6.58 23.80 8.45
N ALA A 15 -6.17 24.59 7.52
CA ALA A 15 -4.85 25.14 7.08
C ALA A 15 -3.79 24.20 6.45
N ASN A 16 -3.57 22.96 6.92
CA ASN A 16 -2.94 21.88 6.16
C ASN A 16 -3.87 21.38 5.03
N ASP A 17 -5.13 21.62 5.20
CA ASP A 17 -6.29 21.23 4.43
C ASP A 17 -6.26 21.69 2.96
N ALA A 18 -5.68 22.85 2.64
CA ALA A 18 -5.71 23.38 1.28
C ALA A 18 -4.75 22.64 0.33
N ARG A 19 -3.58 22.18 0.80
CA ARG A 19 -2.63 21.38 0.02
C ARG A 19 -3.12 19.95 -0.13
N ASP A 20 -3.61 19.36 0.96
CA ASP A 20 -4.21 18.03 0.96
C ASP A 20 -5.45 17.99 0.07
N THR A 21 -6.28 19.02 0.12
CA THR A 21 -7.46 19.17 -0.76
C THR A 21 -7.06 19.29 -2.24
N ALA A 22 -5.98 20.00 -2.57
CA ALA A 22 -5.49 20.11 -3.95
C ALA A 22 -4.94 18.77 -4.46
N THR A 23 -4.19 18.05 -3.64
CA THR A 23 -3.66 16.71 -3.96
C THR A 23 -4.79 15.72 -4.16
N VAL A 24 -5.74 15.65 -3.24
CA VAL A 24 -6.92 14.77 -3.34
C VAL A 24 -7.76 15.08 -4.59
N ARG A 25 -7.96 16.36 -4.93
CA ARG A 25 -8.66 16.75 -6.17
C ARG A 25 -7.91 16.34 -7.42
N ARG A 26 -6.57 16.37 -7.41
CA ARG A 26 -5.76 15.89 -8.53
C ARG A 26 -5.88 14.38 -8.67
N ILE A 27 -5.70 13.62 -7.59
CA ILE A 27 -5.88 12.17 -7.56
C ILE A 27 -7.27 11.78 -8.10
N ALA A 28 -8.33 12.45 -7.63
CA ALA A 28 -9.70 12.18 -8.08
C ALA A 28 -9.87 12.40 -9.58
N ARG A 29 -9.29 13.48 -10.14
CA ARG A 29 -9.34 13.76 -11.59
C ARG A 29 -8.57 12.72 -12.40
N GLU A 30 -7.40 12.29 -11.92
CA GLU A 30 -6.60 11.27 -12.59
C GLU A 30 -7.32 9.92 -12.59
N LEU A 31 -7.96 9.55 -11.46
CA LEU A 31 -8.79 8.33 -11.37
C LEU A 31 -10.04 8.40 -12.26
N ASP A 32 -10.70 9.58 -12.34
CA ASP A 32 -11.88 9.78 -13.17
C ASP A 32 -11.55 9.70 -14.68
N ALA A 33 -10.30 9.93 -15.07
CA ALA A 33 -9.80 9.80 -16.44
C ALA A 33 -9.53 8.34 -16.86
N LEU A 34 -9.46 7.42 -15.90
CA LEU A 34 -9.19 6.00 -16.15
C LEU A 34 -10.48 5.20 -16.33
N PRO A 35 -10.42 4.04 -17.02
CA PRO A 35 -11.50 3.08 -17.00
C PRO A 35 -11.89 2.72 -15.55
N PRO A 36 -13.19 2.61 -15.22
CA PRO A 36 -13.62 2.39 -13.83
C PRO A 36 -13.04 1.15 -13.14
N ALA A 37 -12.74 0.10 -13.89
CA ALA A 37 -12.11 -1.11 -13.36
C ALA A 37 -10.65 -0.85 -12.96
N GLU A 38 -9.92 -0.10 -13.78
CA GLU A 38 -8.53 0.28 -13.53
C GLU A 38 -8.42 1.25 -12.34
N ALA A 39 -9.27 2.27 -12.30
CA ALA A 39 -9.33 3.20 -11.18
C ALA A 39 -9.57 2.49 -9.84
N ARG A 40 -10.49 1.51 -9.81
CA ARG A 40 -10.76 0.70 -8.61
C ARG A 40 -9.58 -0.19 -8.22
N PHE A 41 -8.91 -0.79 -9.21
CA PHE A 41 -7.72 -1.61 -8.98
C PHE A 41 -6.61 -0.78 -8.34
N LEU A 42 -6.29 0.39 -8.89
CA LEU A 42 -5.24 1.27 -8.35
C LEU A 42 -5.58 1.79 -6.95
N ALA A 43 -6.83 2.16 -6.71
CA ALA A 43 -7.29 2.60 -5.39
C ALA A 43 -7.16 1.47 -4.34
N ALA A 44 -7.53 0.23 -4.68
CA ALA A 44 -7.41 -0.90 -3.79
C ALA A 44 -5.94 -1.29 -3.55
N PHE A 45 -5.09 -1.24 -4.58
CA PHE A 45 -3.65 -1.44 -4.46
C PHE A 45 -3.03 -0.43 -3.49
N ALA A 46 -3.33 0.86 -3.67
CA ALA A 46 -2.85 1.94 -2.82
C ALA A 46 -3.31 1.77 -1.36
N TYR A 47 -4.56 1.36 -1.15
CA TYR A 47 -5.09 1.12 0.18
C TYR A 47 -4.34 0.00 0.91
N VAL A 48 -4.15 -1.15 0.24
CA VAL A 48 -3.42 -2.27 0.84
C VAL A 48 -1.96 -1.90 1.10
N LEU A 49 -1.32 -1.14 0.19
CA LEU A 49 0.04 -0.64 0.39
C LEU A 49 0.13 0.28 1.62
N ALA A 50 -0.86 1.16 1.83
CA ALA A 50 -0.94 2.05 2.98
C ALA A 50 -1.09 1.30 4.31
N ARG A 51 -1.63 0.08 4.34
CA ARG A 51 -1.73 -0.74 5.56
C ARG A 51 -0.36 -1.04 6.18
N VAL A 52 0.66 -1.25 5.35
CA VAL A 52 2.03 -1.56 5.79
C VAL A 52 2.84 -0.29 6.02
N ALA A 53 2.68 0.73 5.16
CA ALA A 53 3.40 2.00 5.27
C ALA A 53 3.00 2.86 6.50
N ARG A 54 2.07 2.39 7.34
CA ARG A 54 1.47 3.14 8.47
C ARG A 54 2.32 3.18 9.74
N ALA A 55 3.46 2.54 9.78
CA ALA A 55 4.27 2.49 11.00
C ALA A 55 4.70 3.89 11.48
N ASP A 56 4.88 4.85 10.56
CA ASP A 56 5.20 6.23 10.87
C ASP A 56 4.16 7.19 10.26
N LEU A 57 3.57 8.05 11.11
CA LEU A 57 2.43 8.93 10.79
C LEU A 57 2.72 10.01 9.74
N GLU A 58 3.97 10.20 9.33
CA GLU A 58 4.38 11.15 8.29
C GLU A 58 5.37 10.48 7.32
N ILE A 59 4.91 10.18 6.09
CA ILE A 59 5.79 9.69 5.02
C ILE A 59 6.54 10.90 4.45
N SER A 60 7.85 10.95 4.65
CA SER A 60 8.74 11.99 4.14
C SER A 60 8.79 12.01 2.61
N ARG A 61 9.46 13.02 2.05
CA ARG A 61 9.66 13.09 0.59
C ARG A 61 10.59 11.96 0.11
N GLU A 62 11.63 11.68 0.86
CA GLU A 62 12.63 10.64 0.58
C GLU A 62 11.98 9.25 0.58
N GLU A 63 11.15 8.96 1.58
CA GLU A 63 10.36 7.72 1.66
C GLU A 63 9.36 7.60 0.51
N THR A 64 8.72 8.71 0.12
CA THR A 64 7.81 8.75 -1.04
C THR A 64 8.54 8.39 -2.34
N GLU A 65 9.75 8.94 -2.55
CA GLU A 65 10.58 8.64 -3.73
C GLU A 65 11.07 7.17 -3.71
N GLN A 66 11.44 6.67 -2.54
CA GLN A 66 11.82 5.27 -2.37
C GLN A 66 10.64 4.31 -2.61
N MET A 67 9.48 4.61 -2.05
CA MET A 67 8.24 3.84 -2.29
C MET A 67 7.89 3.80 -3.78
N LEU A 68 7.98 4.94 -4.48
CA LEU A 68 7.75 5.01 -5.92
C LEU A 68 8.72 4.11 -6.71
N LYS A 69 10.00 4.14 -6.36
CA LYS A 69 11.02 3.26 -6.95
C LYS A 69 10.65 1.79 -6.75
N LEU A 70 10.30 1.40 -5.52
CA LEU A 70 9.95 0.02 -5.17
C LEU A 70 8.68 -0.45 -5.88
N VAL A 71 7.63 0.37 -5.91
CA VAL A 71 6.39 0.04 -6.62
C VAL A 71 6.66 -0.18 -8.12
N ARG A 72 7.52 0.64 -8.75
CA ARG A 72 7.92 0.47 -10.16
C ARG A 72 8.76 -0.78 -10.39
N GLU A 73 9.63 -1.13 -9.45
CA GLU A 73 10.52 -2.29 -9.54
C GLU A 73 9.75 -3.61 -9.39
N TYR A 74 8.81 -3.67 -8.46
CA TYR A 74 8.14 -4.91 -8.05
C TYR A 74 6.72 -5.07 -8.62
N SER A 75 6.21 -4.12 -9.40
CA SER A 75 4.90 -4.24 -10.04
C SER A 75 4.96 -4.00 -11.55
N THR A 76 3.89 -4.40 -12.25
CA THR A 76 3.70 -4.15 -13.69
C THR A 76 3.02 -2.81 -13.98
N LEU A 77 2.89 -1.93 -12.99
CA LEU A 77 2.26 -0.62 -13.14
C LEU A 77 3.14 0.32 -13.99
N SER A 78 2.50 1.12 -14.83
CA SER A 78 3.18 2.22 -15.53
C SER A 78 3.69 3.26 -14.53
N GLU A 79 4.61 4.11 -14.93
CA GLU A 79 5.13 5.18 -14.08
C GLU A 79 4.03 6.10 -13.55
N ALA A 80 3.07 6.47 -14.40
CA ALA A 80 1.93 7.30 -14.00
C ALA A 80 1.02 6.59 -12.98
N GLN A 81 0.75 5.30 -13.19
CA GLN A 81 -0.02 4.48 -12.26
C GLN A 81 0.70 4.29 -10.92
N ALA A 82 2.00 4.01 -10.94
CA ALA A 82 2.81 3.88 -9.72
C ALA A 82 2.84 5.18 -8.91
N LEU A 83 3.01 6.33 -9.59
CA LEU A 83 2.96 7.64 -8.93
C LEU A 83 1.59 7.89 -8.28
N LEU A 84 0.50 7.58 -8.98
CA LEU A 84 -0.85 7.73 -8.47
C LEU A 84 -1.10 6.85 -7.25
N VAL A 85 -0.69 5.57 -7.30
CA VAL A 85 -0.77 4.62 -6.18
C VAL A 85 -0.02 5.13 -4.95
N VAL A 86 1.22 5.59 -5.11
CA VAL A 86 2.03 6.09 -3.98
C VAL A 86 1.43 7.36 -3.36
N GLN A 87 0.91 8.27 -4.19
CA GLN A 87 0.23 9.47 -3.69
C GLN A 87 -1.05 9.13 -2.91
N MET A 88 -1.84 8.17 -3.41
CA MET A 88 -3.02 7.68 -2.70
C MET A 88 -2.64 6.99 -1.39
N ALA A 89 -1.64 6.11 -1.39
CA ALA A 89 -1.17 5.41 -0.19
C ALA A 89 -0.73 6.40 0.89
N LYS A 90 0.04 7.43 0.52
CA LYS A 90 0.46 8.50 1.42
C LYS A 90 -0.73 9.24 2.03
N THR A 91 -1.71 9.61 1.21
CA THR A 91 -2.91 10.33 1.68
C THR A 91 -3.77 9.46 2.61
N GLN A 92 -3.84 8.15 2.32
CA GLN A 92 -4.64 7.21 3.13
C GLN A 92 -3.95 6.82 4.44
N ALA A 93 -2.62 6.77 4.49
CA ALA A 93 -1.88 6.47 5.72
C ALA A 93 -2.25 7.43 6.87
N THR A 94 -2.60 8.68 6.54
CA THR A 94 -3.04 9.69 7.51
C THR A 94 -4.53 9.61 7.89
N ALA A 95 -5.37 8.91 7.12
CA ALA A 95 -6.84 9.03 7.22
C ALA A 95 -7.57 7.81 7.82
N LEU A 96 -6.99 6.60 7.85
CA LEU A 96 -7.76 5.37 8.06
C LEU A 96 -7.30 4.53 9.27
N ALA A 97 -8.20 4.38 10.23
CA ALA A 97 -8.16 3.37 11.29
C ALA A 97 -9.20 2.26 11.02
N GLY A 98 -8.77 1.16 10.58
CA GLY A 98 -8.97 -0.20 11.01
C GLY A 98 -10.04 -1.14 10.47
N THR A 99 -11.33 -0.86 10.42
CA THR A 99 -12.34 -1.93 10.27
C THR A 99 -12.64 -2.38 8.83
N GLU A 100 -12.21 -1.63 7.84
CA GLU A 100 -12.48 -1.92 6.42
C GLU A 100 -11.32 -2.62 5.69
N ASN A 101 -10.21 -2.87 6.38
CA ASN A 101 -8.97 -3.43 5.80
C ASN A 101 -9.21 -4.74 5.05
N TYR A 102 -9.91 -5.68 5.69
CA TYR A 102 -10.24 -6.98 5.08
C TYR A 102 -11.11 -6.84 3.83
N LEU A 103 -12.11 -5.95 3.86
CA LEU A 103 -13.02 -5.75 2.73
C LEU A 103 -12.27 -5.24 1.49
N VAL A 104 -11.34 -4.32 1.65
CA VAL A 104 -10.57 -3.77 0.54
C VAL A 104 -9.59 -4.79 -0.01
N THR A 105 -8.91 -5.56 0.83
CA THR A 105 -8.00 -6.63 0.39
C THR A 105 -8.77 -7.72 -0.35
N ARG A 106 -9.96 -8.08 0.11
CA ARG A 106 -10.86 -9.01 -0.58
C ARG A 106 -11.29 -8.46 -1.95
N GLN A 107 -11.67 -7.21 -2.03
CA GLN A 107 -12.01 -6.55 -3.29
C GLN A 107 -10.84 -6.55 -4.27
N PHE A 108 -9.63 -6.26 -3.79
CA PHE A 108 -8.42 -6.35 -4.59
C PHE A 108 -8.19 -7.77 -5.12
N LYS A 109 -8.36 -8.79 -4.26
CA LYS A 109 -8.28 -10.20 -4.66
C LYS A 109 -9.25 -10.56 -5.77
N GLU A 110 -10.50 -10.09 -5.69
CA GLU A 110 -11.55 -10.37 -6.67
C GLU A 110 -11.28 -9.72 -8.05
N MET A 111 -10.64 -8.53 -8.07
CA MET A 111 -10.37 -7.79 -9.31
C MET A 111 -8.97 -8.01 -9.89
N SER A 112 -8.10 -8.75 -9.20
CA SER A 112 -6.70 -8.98 -9.58
C SER A 112 -6.45 -10.42 -9.99
N ASN A 113 -5.52 -10.61 -10.93
CA ASN A 113 -4.97 -11.94 -11.23
C ASN A 113 -3.86 -12.31 -10.22
N ARG A 114 -3.40 -13.58 -10.30
CA ARG A 114 -2.39 -14.08 -9.35
C ARG A 114 -1.06 -13.32 -9.45
N ALA A 115 -0.62 -12.94 -10.65
CA ALA A 115 0.63 -12.20 -10.83
C ALA A 115 0.55 -10.83 -10.15
N GLN A 116 -0.53 -10.08 -10.36
CA GLN A 116 -0.77 -8.79 -9.72
C GLN A 116 -0.82 -8.88 -8.18
N ARG A 117 -1.35 -9.98 -7.63
CA ARG A 117 -1.33 -10.23 -6.18
C ARG A 117 0.07 -10.51 -5.65
N ILE A 118 0.90 -11.27 -6.40
CA ILE A 118 2.31 -11.48 -6.06
C ILE A 118 3.08 -10.18 -6.13
N ASP A 119 2.86 -9.35 -7.14
CA ASP A 119 3.51 -8.05 -7.29
C ASP A 119 3.18 -7.14 -6.10
N LEU A 120 1.90 -7.09 -5.68
CA LEU A 120 1.52 -6.36 -4.47
C LEU A 120 2.25 -6.90 -3.24
N LEU A 121 2.27 -8.23 -3.02
CA LEU A 121 2.94 -8.83 -1.87
C LEU A 121 4.45 -8.51 -1.84
N ARG A 122 5.12 -8.51 -3.00
CA ARG A 122 6.51 -8.07 -3.14
C ARG A 122 6.69 -6.60 -2.78
N CYS A 123 5.80 -5.73 -3.26
CA CYS A 123 5.81 -4.31 -2.92
C CYS A 123 5.67 -4.09 -1.40
N LEU A 124 4.80 -4.85 -0.72
CA LEU A 124 4.61 -4.74 0.72
C LEU A 124 5.89 -5.07 1.50
N PHE A 125 6.55 -6.19 1.17
CA PHE A 125 7.83 -6.54 1.78
C PHE A 125 8.93 -5.54 1.44
N ALA A 126 9.00 -5.07 0.20
CA ALA A 126 10.00 -4.09 -0.23
C ALA A 126 9.85 -2.74 0.50
N VAL A 127 8.62 -2.28 0.68
CA VAL A 127 8.32 -1.04 1.42
C VAL A 127 8.64 -1.21 2.90
N ALA A 128 8.26 -2.31 3.53
CA ALA A 128 8.59 -2.59 4.92
C ALA A 128 10.12 -2.74 5.15
N ALA A 129 10.86 -3.22 4.14
CA ALA A 129 12.31 -3.38 4.22
C ALA A 129 13.09 -2.08 3.90
N ALA A 130 12.42 -0.98 3.60
CA ALA A 130 13.05 0.23 3.08
C ALA A 130 14.08 0.86 4.06
N ASP A 131 13.87 0.72 5.35
CA ASP A 131 14.78 1.15 6.41
C ASP A 131 15.75 0.04 6.88
N ASN A 132 15.84 -1.08 6.15
CA ASN A 132 16.57 -2.29 6.49
C ASN A 132 16.06 -3.01 7.75
N ASN A 133 14.82 -2.77 8.18
CA ASN A 133 14.26 -3.41 9.36
C ASN A 133 12.77 -3.68 9.18
N ILE A 134 12.38 -4.93 8.98
CA ILE A 134 10.97 -5.35 9.00
C ILE A 134 10.61 -5.73 10.43
N SER A 135 9.81 -4.93 11.09
CA SER A 135 9.33 -5.22 12.44
C SER A 135 8.42 -6.46 12.48
N VAL A 136 8.24 -7.02 13.68
CA VAL A 136 7.31 -8.14 13.89
C VAL A 136 5.87 -7.74 13.50
N VAL A 137 5.48 -6.49 13.80
CA VAL A 137 4.14 -5.97 13.49
C VAL A 137 3.92 -5.90 11.99
N GLU A 138 4.86 -5.35 11.22
CA GLU A 138 4.79 -5.28 9.76
C GLU A 138 4.80 -6.67 9.13
N ASN A 139 5.68 -7.56 9.58
CA ASN A 139 5.72 -8.94 9.07
C ASN A 139 4.39 -9.68 9.31
N ASN A 140 3.76 -9.49 10.48
CA ASN A 140 2.47 -10.09 10.76
C ASN A 140 1.35 -9.49 9.89
N GLU A 141 1.34 -8.17 9.71
CA GLU A 141 0.38 -7.50 8.83
C GLU A 141 0.53 -7.97 7.38
N ILE A 142 1.77 -8.06 6.86
CA ILE A 142 2.02 -8.55 5.50
C ILE A 142 1.60 -10.02 5.37
N THR A 143 1.86 -10.84 6.39
CA THR A 143 1.44 -12.25 6.40
C THR A 143 -0.09 -12.35 6.33
N GLN A 144 -0.81 -11.59 7.15
CA GLN A 144 -2.27 -11.55 7.12
C GLN A 144 -2.80 -11.09 5.77
N ILE A 145 -2.24 -10.03 5.19
CA ILE A 145 -2.60 -9.57 3.84
C ILE A 145 -2.37 -10.67 2.79
N GLY A 146 -1.25 -11.38 2.88
CA GLY A 146 -0.95 -12.51 1.99
C GLY A 146 -2.02 -13.60 2.04
N GLU A 147 -2.46 -13.98 3.23
CA GLU A 147 -3.53 -14.96 3.44
C GLU A 147 -4.87 -14.45 2.90
N GLU A 148 -5.23 -13.18 3.15
CA GLU A 148 -6.41 -12.53 2.60
C GLU A 148 -6.39 -12.52 1.06
N LEU A 149 -5.23 -12.34 0.43
CA LEU A 149 -5.01 -12.41 -1.01
C LEU A 149 -5.08 -13.85 -1.57
N GLY A 150 -5.10 -14.85 -0.68
CA GLY A 150 -5.24 -16.27 -1.02
C GLY A 150 -3.92 -16.98 -1.32
N PHE A 151 -2.83 -16.53 -0.71
CA PHE A 151 -1.56 -17.25 -0.67
C PHE A 151 -1.50 -18.17 0.55
N ASP A 152 -0.85 -19.30 0.40
CA ASP A 152 -0.53 -20.17 1.52
C ASP A 152 0.76 -19.69 2.24
N SER A 153 1.03 -20.26 3.41
CA SER A 153 2.18 -19.88 4.24
C SER A 153 3.52 -20.16 3.54
N ARG A 154 3.60 -21.13 2.63
CA ARG A 154 4.83 -21.46 1.88
C ARG A 154 5.09 -20.40 0.81
N GLU A 155 4.05 -19.96 0.13
CA GLU A 155 4.14 -18.93 -0.89
C GLU A 155 4.54 -17.58 -0.30
N ILE A 156 3.94 -17.20 0.84
CA ILE A 156 4.31 -16.02 1.59
C ILE A 156 5.77 -16.11 2.07
N ALA A 157 6.18 -17.25 2.61
CA ALA A 157 7.54 -17.50 3.05
C ALA A 157 8.54 -17.42 1.89
N ALA A 158 8.18 -17.88 0.69
CA ALA A 158 9.04 -17.78 -0.50
C ALA A 158 9.30 -16.33 -0.90
N VAL A 159 8.29 -15.44 -0.86
CA VAL A 159 8.47 -14.01 -1.11
C VAL A 159 9.30 -13.37 0.01
N ARG A 160 8.97 -13.67 1.27
CA ARG A 160 9.67 -13.15 2.45
C ARG A 160 11.16 -13.53 2.49
N ALA A 161 11.53 -14.69 1.92
CA ALA A 161 12.92 -15.18 1.95
C ALA A 161 13.92 -14.19 1.31
N ALA A 162 13.49 -13.39 0.34
CA ALA A 162 14.31 -12.34 -0.27
C ALA A 162 14.66 -11.20 0.71
N TYR A 163 13.95 -11.08 1.83
CA TYR A 163 14.08 -10.02 2.83
C TYR A 163 14.52 -10.55 4.20
N ARG A 164 15.12 -11.76 4.23
CA ARG A 164 15.48 -12.44 5.48
C ARG A 164 16.37 -11.60 6.39
N ASP A 165 17.35 -10.92 5.81
CA ASP A 165 18.35 -10.14 6.56
C ASP A 165 17.76 -8.84 7.15
N GLN A 166 16.58 -8.42 6.69
CA GLN A 166 15.85 -7.26 7.20
C GLN A 166 14.82 -7.62 8.29
N LEU A 167 14.53 -8.90 8.50
CA LEU A 167 13.58 -9.33 9.52
C LEU A 167 14.14 -9.09 10.93
N SER A 168 13.51 -8.23 11.73
CA SER A 168 13.95 -7.92 13.11
C SER A 168 14.04 -9.17 13.98
N VAL A 169 13.11 -10.10 13.85
CA VAL A 169 13.06 -11.34 14.61
C VAL A 169 14.30 -12.23 14.40
N LEU A 170 15.03 -12.08 13.30
CA LEU A 170 16.23 -12.85 13.00
C LEU A 170 17.52 -12.12 13.38
N LYS A 171 17.45 -10.80 13.65
CA LYS A 171 18.62 -10.00 14.06
C LYS A 171 18.97 -10.19 15.54
N ASP A 172 18.00 -10.59 16.36
CA ASP A 172 18.15 -10.80 17.80
C ASP A 172 18.48 -12.26 18.17
N VAL A 173 18.74 -13.15 17.20
CA VAL A 173 19.17 -14.52 17.46
C VAL A 173 20.69 -14.50 17.67
N PRO A 174 21.22 -14.73 18.89
CA PRO A 174 22.66 -14.88 19.12
C PRO A 174 23.17 -16.10 18.34
N GLU A 175 24.36 -15.97 17.74
CA GLU A 175 25.09 -17.07 17.08
C GLU A 175 25.43 -18.19 18.05
#